data_3608477bd0c3f2a94a3c7ae932705160
#
_entry.id   3608477bd0c3f2a94a3c7ae932705160
#
_cell.length_a   1.000
_cell.length_b   1.000
_cell.length_c   1.000
_cell.angle_alpha   90.00
_cell.angle_beta   90.00
_cell.angle_gamma   90.00
#
_symmetry.space_group_name_H-M   'P 1'
#
loop_
_entity.id
_entity.type
_entity.pdbx_description
1 polymer ?
#
loop_
_entity_poly.entity_id
_entity_poly.type
_entity_poly.pdbx_seq_one_letter_code
_entity_poly.pdbx_strand_id
1 'polypeptide(L)'
;IGIDNINSYYDKNLKLKRLKNIKEYSFKNNVNWLFYESNIEDKNHMSQIFLDTKPQIVVNLAAQAGVRYSIVNPSSYVKSNLLGFSNILELCQTNDVRHLVYASSSSVYGANKEYPFSEEQNVDTPLSFYAATKISNEMMANAYSNIYKLPITGLRFFTVYGPWGRPDMAPMIFADKILQKKPITVFNHGKMSRDFTFISDIIEGTFLCCLKVPSPNDDYKFG
;
A
#
# COMPACT_ATOMS: atom_id res chain seq x y z
N ILE A 1 -8.88 -2.15 -13.79
CA ILE A 1 -9.74 -2.74 -12.74
C ILE A 1 -9.33 -2.13 -11.43
N GLY A 2 -10.29 -1.76 -10.60
CA GLY A 2 -10.08 -1.30 -9.23
C GLY A 2 -10.84 -2.15 -8.23
N ILE A 3 -10.25 -2.33 -7.04
CA ILE A 3 -10.85 -3.06 -5.92
C ILE A 3 -10.66 -2.22 -4.66
N ASP A 4 -11.72 -1.99 -3.90
CA ASP A 4 -11.70 -1.35 -2.57
C ASP A 4 -12.91 -1.81 -1.78
N ASN A 5 -12.82 -1.89 -0.47
CA ASN A 5 -13.92 -2.31 0.39
C ASN A 5 -14.79 -1.14 0.89
N ILE A 6 -14.46 0.08 0.50
CA ILE A 6 -15.15 1.32 0.87
C ILE A 6 -15.45 1.39 2.38
N ASN A 7 -14.51 0.92 3.21
CA ASN A 7 -14.68 0.89 4.65
C ASN A 7 -14.83 2.30 5.27
N SER A 8 -15.30 2.34 6.52
CA SER A 8 -15.56 3.57 7.26
C SER A 8 -14.37 4.09 8.08
N TYR A 9 -13.15 3.70 7.76
CA TYR A 9 -11.95 4.19 8.47
C TYR A 9 -11.83 5.73 8.42
N TYR A 10 -12.24 6.32 7.29
CA TYR A 10 -12.51 7.75 7.14
C TYR A 10 -13.75 7.96 6.26
N ASP A 11 -14.13 9.21 6.00
CA ASP A 11 -15.37 9.54 5.29
C ASP A 11 -15.50 8.79 3.95
N LYS A 12 -16.52 7.95 3.85
CA LYS A 12 -16.84 7.16 2.65
C LYS A 12 -17.12 8.04 1.44
N ASN A 13 -17.70 9.24 1.65
CA ASN A 13 -18.00 10.16 0.55
C ASN A 13 -16.73 10.59 -0.19
N LEU A 14 -15.60 10.72 0.50
CA LEU A 14 -14.32 10.99 -0.16
C LEU A 14 -13.91 9.85 -1.09
N LYS A 15 -14.09 8.60 -0.66
CA LYS A 15 -13.80 7.42 -1.49
C LYS A 15 -14.72 7.36 -2.71
N LEU A 16 -16.00 7.56 -2.51
CA LEU A 16 -17.00 7.58 -3.59
C LEU A 16 -16.73 8.69 -4.62
N LYS A 17 -16.33 9.89 -4.16
CA LYS A 17 -15.92 10.98 -5.06
C LYS A 17 -14.70 10.63 -5.90
N ARG A 18 -13.68 9.94 -5.32
CA ARG A 18 -12.53 9.43 -6.08
C ARG A 18 -12.95 8.45 -7.16
N LEU A 19 -13.81 7.48 -6.83
CA LEU A 19 -14.34 6.52 -7.80
C LEU A 19 -15.12 7.20 -8.91
N LYS A 20 -15.96 8.18 -8.58
CA LYS A 20 -16.69 8.99 -9.56
C LYS A 20 -15.74 9.68 -10.54
N ASN A 21 -14.69 10.31 -10.04
CA ASN A 21 -13.67 10.97 -10.89
C ASN A 21 -12.97 9.97 -11.81
N ILE A 22 -12.60 8.79 -11.31
CA ILE A 22 -11.97 7.75 -12.14
C ILE A 22 -12.94 7.31 -13.25
N LYS A 23 -14.21 7.07 -12.92
CA LYS A 23 -15.24 6.68 -13.88
C LYS A 23 -15.45 7.74 -14.95
N GLU A 24 -15.53 9.02 -14.57
CA GLU A 24 -15.69 10.14 -15.51
C GLU A 24 -14.47 10.28 -16.41
N TYR A 25 -13.26 10.16 -15.85
CA TYR A 25 -12.01 10.21 -16.62
C TYR A 25 -11.94 9.05 -17.62
N SER A 26 -12.26 7.83 -17.18
CA SER A 26 -12.25 6.64 -18.03
C SER A 26 -13.23 6.75 -19.19
N PHE A 27 -14.44 7.24 -18.90
CA PHE A 27 -15.44 7.48 -19.93
C PHE A 27 -14.97 8.51 -20.98
N LYS A 28 -14.41 9.63 -20.54
CA LYS A 28 -13.88 10.69 -21.44
C LYS A 28 -12.74 10.20 -22.33
N ASN A 29 -11.95 9.25 -21.87
CA ASN A 29 -10.77 8.75 -22.57
C ASN A 29 -10.99 7.39 -23.25
N ASN A 30 -12.23 6.88 -23.30
CA ASN A 30 -12.58 5.57 -23.86
C ASN A 30 -11.77 4.42 -23.23
N VAL A 31 -11.49 4.50 -21.93
CA VAL A 31 -10.81 3.46 -21.16
C VAL A 31 -11.85 2.58 -20.47
N ASN A 32 -11.76 1.27 -20.66
CA ASN A 32 -12.61 0.33 -19.92
C ASN A 32 -12.18 0.28 -18.45
N TRP A 33 -13.06 0.73 -17.55
CA TRP A 33 -12.84 0.72 -16.11
C TRP A 33 -13.90 -0.11 -15.41
N LEU A 34 -13.46 -1.13 -14.67
CA LEU A 34 -14.29 -1.96 -13.83
C LEU A 34 -13.93 -1.75 -12.36
N PHE A 35 -14.93 -1.70 -11.50
CA PHE A 35 -14.75 -1.59 -10.06
C PHE A 35 -15.51 -2.70 -9.33
N TYR A 36 -14.82 -3.33 -8.38
CA TYR A 36 -15.39 -4.34 -7.49
C TYR A 36 -15.28 -3.85 -6.04
N GLU A 37 -16.42 -3.79 -5.34
CA GLU A 37 -16.41 -3.55 -3.91
C GLU A 37 -16.15 -4.88 -3.20
N SER A 38 -14.93 -5.07 -2.70
CA SER A 38 -14.49 -6.31 -2.06
C SER A 38 -13.40 -6.09 -1.03
N ASN A 39 -13.35 -6.98 -0.03
CA ASN A 39 -12.24 -7.10 0.89
C ASN A 39 -11.18 -8.04 0.33
N ILE A 40 -9.91 -7.69 0.44
CA ILE A 40 -8.81 -8.56 0.01
C ILE A 40 -8.65 -9.82 0.90
N GLU A 41 -9.22 -9.81 2.11
CA GLU A 41 -9.30 -10.98 2.97
C GLU A 41 -10.38 -11.98 2.59
N ASP A 42 -11.35 -11.60 1.73
CA ASP A 42 -12.35 -12.51 1.15
C ASP A 42 -11.75 -13.26 -0.04
N LYS A 43 -11.10 -14.37 0.27
CA LYS A 43 -10.40 -15.18 -0.74
C LYS A 43 -11.31 -15.67 -1.86
N ASN A 44 -12.56 -16.03 -1.54
CA ASN A 44 -13.48 -16.58 -2.54
C ASN A 44 -13.89 -15.52 -3.55
N HIS A 45 -14.28 -14.33 -3.07
CA HIS A 45 -14.64 -13.22 -3.96
C HIS A 45 -13.45 -12.73 -4.77
N MET A 46 -12.27 -12.60 -4.13
CA MET A 46 -11.03 -12.24 -4.83
C MET A 46 -10.64 -13.26 -5.89
N SER A 47 -10.79 -14.57 -5.61
CA SER A 47 -10.52 -15.62 -6.61
C SER A 47 -11.42 -15.49 -7.83
N GLN A 48 -12.71 -15.22 -7.62
CA GLN A 48 -13.63 -15.02 -8.74
C GLN A 48 -13.23 -13.81 -9.58
N ILE A 49 -12.86 -12.66 -8.94
CA ILE A 49 -12.39 -11.46 -9.65
C ILE A 49 -11.14 -11.78 -10.50
N PHE A 50 -10.18 -12.56 -9.97
CA PHE A 50 -8.98 -12.92 -10.72
C PHE A 50 -9.30 -13.83 -11.91
N LEU A 51 -10.19 -14.80 -11.73
CA LEU A 51 -10.65 -15.69 -12.82
C LEU A 51 -11.33 -14.91 -13.95
N ASP A 52 -12.21 -13.96 -13.59
CA ASP A 52 -12.99 -13.19 -14.56
C ASP A 52 -12.12 -12.16 -15.31
N THR A 53 -11.10 -11.61 -14.63
CA THR A 53 -10.34 -10.46 -15.16
C THR A 53 -8.94 -10.80 -15.65
N LYS A 54 -8.38 -11.94 -15.22
CA LYS A 54 -7.03 -12.42 -15.58
C LYS A 54 -5.98 -11.33 -15.60
N PRO A 55 -5.72 -10.66 -14.45
CA PRO A 55 -4.82 -9.52 -14.40
C PRO A 55 -3.39 -9.95 -14.72
N GLN A 56 -2.71 -9.22 -15.58
CA GLN A 56 -1.29 -9.45 -15.88
C GLN A 56 -0.37 -8.74 -14.89
N ILE A 57 -0.79 -7.60 -14.38
CA ILE A 57 -0.06 -6.80 -13.38
C ILE A 57 -1.03 -6.52 -12.25
N VAL A 58 -0.58 -6.75 -11.03
CA VAL A 58 -1.33 -6.42 -9.82
C VAL A 58 -0.59 -5.35 -9.04
N VAL A 59 -1.29 -4.26 -8.69
CA VAL A 59 -0.76 -3.21 -7.83
C VAL A 59 -1.54 -3.24 -6.53
N ASN A 60 -0.97 -3.83 -5.49
CA ASN A 60 -1.60 -3.92 -4.17
C ASN A 60 -1.23 -2.73 -3.29
N LEU A 61 -2.11 -1.74 -3.24
CA LEU A 61 -2.05 -0.60 -2.32
C LEU A 61 -3.01 -0.77 -1.13
N ALA A 62 -3.83 -1.83 -1.15
CA ALA A 62 -4.79 -2.10 -0.10
C ALA A 62 -4.10 -2.51 1.20
N ALA A 63 -4.42 -1.81 2.27
CA ALA A 63 -3.96 -2.11 3.61
C ALA A 63 -4.76 -1.32 4.64
N GLN A 64 -4.83 -1.81 5.87
CA GLN A 64 -5.12 -0.93 6.99
C GLN A 64 -3.86 -0.12 7.28
N ALA A 65 -3.94 1.18 7.15
CA ALA A 65 -2.85 2.12 7.37
C ALA A 65 -3.05 2.94 8.65
N GLY A 66 -2.02 3.68 9.06
CA GLY A 66 -2.05 4.51 10.26
C GLY A 66 -1.32 3.86 11.44
N VAL A 67 -0.12 4.37 11.77
CA VAL A 67 0.72 3.83 12.84
C VAL A 67 -0.01 3.80 14.19
N ARG A 68 -0.74 4.89 14.52
CA ARG A 68 -1.44 4.99 15.82
C ARG A 68 -2.67 4.12 15.91
N TYR A 69 -3.41 4.02 14.81
CA TYR A 69 -4.62 3.19 14.79
C TYR A 69 -4.29 1.70 14.98
N SER A 70 -3.06 1.27 14.66
CA SER A 70 -2.61 -0.10 14.91
C SER A 70 -2.52 -0.48 16.39
N ILE A 71 -2.45 0.52 17.28
CA ILE A 71 -2.50 0.30 18.74
C ILE A 71 -3.95 0.08 19.20
N VAL A 72 -4.90 0.80 18.59
CA VAL A 72 -6.31 0.78 18.99
C VAL A 72 -7.04 -0.44 18.41
N ASN A 73 -6.73 -0.80 17.15
CA ASN A 73 -7.41 -1.88 16.44
C ASN A 73 -6.40 -2.77 15.68
N PRO A 74 -5.57 -3.56 16.37
CA PRO A 74 -4.57 -4.40 15.74
C PRO A 74 -5.18 -5.50 14.86
N SER A 75 -6.39 -5.98 15.16
CA SER A 75 -7.05 -7.05 14.41
C SER A 75 -7.33 -6.65 12.94
N SER A 76 -7.62 -5.38 12.67
CA SER A 76 -7.82 -4.91 11.30
C SER A 76 -6.54 -4.98 10.47
N TYR A 77 -5.38 -4.81 11.11
CA TYR A 77 -4.07 -4.95 10.45
C TYR A 77 -3.73 -6.41 10.15
N VAL A 78 -4.06 -7.33 11.07
CA VAL A 78 -3.89 -8.77 10.80
C VAL A 78 -4.74 -9.19 9.62
N LYS A 79 -6.02 -8.80 9.59
CA LYS A 79 -6.94 -9.13 8.50
C LYS A 79 -6.47 -8.58 7.16
N SER A 80 -6.33 -7.25 7.05
CA SER A 80 -6.03 -6.63 5.76
C SER A 80 -4.56 -6.80 5.36
N ASN A 81 -3.59 -6.58 6.29
CA ASN A 81 -2.20 -6.52 5.90
C ASN A 81 -1.52 -7.90 5.87
N LEU A 82 -1.96 -8.86 6.69
CA LEU A 82 -1.37 -10.20 6.67
C LEU A 82 -2.23 -11.18 5.88
N LEU A 83 -3.45 -11.44 6.30
CA LEU A 83 -4.32 -12.39 5.61
C LEU A 83 -4.66 -11.91 4.19
N GLY A 84 -5.06 -10.66 4.03
CA GLY A 84 -5.38 -10.09 2.72
C GLY A 84 -4.18 -10.09 1.77
N PHE A 85 -2.99 -9.74 2.27
CA PHE A 85 -1.79 -9.78 1.45
C PHE A 85 -1.36 -11.21 1.08
N SER A 86 -1.53 -12.17 1.99
CA SER A 86 -1.31 -13.60 1.70
C SER A 86 -2.22 -14.09 0.57
N ASN A 87 -3.50 -13.70 0.59
CA ASN A 87 -4.43 -14.02 -0.49
C ASN A 87 -3.97 -13.43 -1.83
N ILE A 88 -3.50 -12.18 -1.86
CA ILE A 88 -2.99 -11.54 -3.08
C ILE A 88 -1.77 -12.29 -3.62
N LEU A 89 -0.82 -12.67 -2.76
CA LEU A 89 0.36 -13.45 -3.17
C LEU A 89 -0.03 -14.78 -3.81
N GLU A 90 -0.91 -15.54 -3.15
CA GLU A 90 -1.40 -16.82 -3.65
C GLU A 90 -2.16 -16.66 -4.96
N LEU A 91 -3.05 -15.67 -5.07
CA LEU A 91 -3.80 -15.40 -6.30
C LEU A 91 -2.90 -14.96 -7.45
N CYS A 92 -1.88 -14.16 -7.18
CA CYS A 92 -0.90 -13.80 -8.19
C CYS A 92 -0.13 -15.03 -8.71
N GLN A 93 0.27 -15.92 -7.81
CA GLN A 93 1.00 -17.14 -8.16
C GLN A 93 0.11 -18.13 -8.92
N THR A 94 -1.14 -18.36 -8.48
CA THR A 94 -2.04 -19.36 -9.10
C THR A 94 -2.67 -18.89 -10.40
N ASN A 95 -2.63 -17.59 -10.72
CA ASN A 95 -3.16 -17.03 -11.97
C ASN A 95 -2.07 -16.48 -12.90
N ASP A 96 -0.81 -16.92 -12.72
CA ASP A 96 0.34 -16.55 -13.57
C ASP A 96 0.48 -15.03 -13.77
N VAL A 97 0.27 -14.23 -12.70
CA VAL A 97 0.46 -12.79 -12.75
C VAL A 97 1.93 -12.49 -13.06
N ARG A 98 2.16 -11.66 -14.07
CA ARG A 98 3.51 -11.34 -14.55
C ARG A 98 4.31 -10.47 -13.60
N HIS A 99 3.63 -9.63 -12.81
CA HIS A 99 4.29 -8.75 -11.86
C HIS A 99 3.32 -8.31 -10.75
N LEU A 100 3.74 -8.47 -9.51
CA LEU A 100 3.10 -7.89 -8.34
C LEU A 100 3.90 -6.69 -7.84
N VAL A 101 3.30 -5.51 -7.84
CA VAL A 101 3.83 -4.31 -7.18
C VAL A 101 3.03 -4.07 -5.91
N TYR A 102 3.66 -3.84 -4.78
CA TYR A 102 2.91 -3.61 -3.54
C TYR A 102 3.49 -2.48 -2.69
N ALA A 103 2.61 -1.83 -1.93
CA ALA A 103 3.02 -0.82 -0.97
C ALA A 103 3.58 -1.46 0.30
N SER A 104 4.90 -1.32 0.51
CA SER A 104 5.53 -1.38 1.82
C SER A 104 5.43 0.01 2.48
N SER A 105 6.36 0.37 3.34
CA SER A 105 6.32 1.65 4.07
C SER A 105 7.71 2.01 4.59
N SER A 106 8.05 3.29 4.65
CA SER A 106 9.22 3.76 5.38
C SER A 106 9.20 3.40 6.87
N SER A 107 8.03 3.04 7.42
CA SER A 107 7.91 2.55 8.81
C SER A 107 8.70 1.27 9.07
N VAL A 108 9.08 0.50 8.04
CA VAL A 108 9.90 -0.72 8.18
C VAL A 108 11.31 -0.42 8.68
N TYR A 109 11.84 0.78 8.42
CA TYR A 109 13.15 1.20 8.93
C TYR A 109 13.18 1.31 10.48
N GLY A 110 12.01 1.44 11.11
CA GLY A 110 11.88 1.31 12.56
C GLY A 110 12.82 2.19 13.36
N ALA A 111 13.68 1.57 14.18
CA ALA A 111 14.64 2.23 15.06
C ALA A 111 15.98 2.59 14.39
N ASN A 112 16.14 2.43 13.08
CA ASN A 112 17.37 2.78 12.38
C ASN A 112 17.73 4.27 12.57
N LYS A 113 19.02 4.53 12.79
CA LYS A 113 19.56 5.88 13.06
C LYS A 113 20.48 6.38 11.95
N GLU A 114 20.79 5.55 10.98
CA GLU A 114 21.64 5.90 9.85
C GLU A 114 20.81 6.55 8.75
N TYR A 115 21.22 7.75 8.34
CA TYR A 115 20.55 8.54 7.30
C TYR A 115 21.56 8.91 6.20
N PRO A 116 21.10 8.99 4.93
CA PRO A 116 19.75 8.68 4.45
C PRO A 116 19.42 7.19 4.59
N PHE A 117 18.12 6.86 4.69
CA PHE A 117 17.69 5.46 4.64
C PHE A 117 18.03 4.83 3.29
N SER A 118 18.42 3.54 3.31
CA SER A 118 18.75 2.74 2.14
C SER A 118 17.98 1.42 2.17
N GLU A 119 17.69 0.87 1.00
CA GLU A 119 17.06 -0.44 0.85
C GLU A 119 17.92 -1.58 1.41
N GLU A 120 19.24 -1.37 1.49
CA GLU A 120 20.23 -2.32 2.03
C GLU A 120 20.19 -2.44 3.57
N GLN A 121 19.58 -1.49 4.26
CA GLN A 121 19.52 -1.49 5.73
C GLN A 121 18.59 -2.57 6.25
N ASN A 122 18.99 -3.20 7.39
CA ASN A 122 18.16 -4.13 8.11
C ASN A 122 16.87 -3.47 8.61
N VAL A 123 15.75 -4.23 8.53
CA VAL A 123 14.41 -3.77 8.90
C VAL A 123 13.77 -4.72 9.92
N ASP A 124 14.47 -5.02 10.98
CA ASP A 124 14.11 -6.00 12.01
C ASP A 124 13.64 -5.39 13.35
N THR A 125 13.63 -4.07 13.48
CA THR A 125 13.30 -3.34 14.71
C THR A 125 12.08 -2.42 14.53
N PRO A 126 10.86 -3.00 14.31
CA PRO A 126 9.65 -2.19 14.11
C PRO A 126 9.27 -1.39 15.36
N LEU A 127 8.88 -0.12 15.19
CA LEU A 127 8.40 0.75 16.27
C LEU A 127 6.86 0.80 16.37
N SER A 128 6.15 0.01 15.59
CA SER A 128 4.69 -0.08 15.64
C SER A 128 4.20 -1.42 15.09
N PHE A 129 2.98 -1.82 15.49
CA PHE A 129 2.33 -3.00 14.93
C PHE A 129 2.10 -2.88 13.41
N TYR A 130 1.79 -1.67 12.93
CA TYR A 130 1.73 -1.41 11.49
C TYR A 130 3.07 -1.71 10.79
N ALA A 131 4.19 -1.22 11.36
CA ALA A 131 5.51 -1.50 10.82
C ALA A 131 5.81 -3.00 10.78
N ALA A 132 5.48 -3.72 11.87
CA ALA A 132 5.64 -5.18 11.93
C ALA A 132 4.86 -5.88 10.82
N THR A 133 3.61 -5.47 10.54
CA THR A 133 2.84 -6.07 9.42
C THR A 133 3.46 -5.77 8.05
N LYS A 134 4.07 -4.59 7.86
CA LYS A 134 4.74 -4.26 6.60
C LYS A 134 6.07 -5.02 6.41
N ILE A 135 6.85 -5.20 7.48
CA ILE A 135 8.02 -6.09 7.47
C ILE A 135 7.60 -7.52 7.12
N SER A 136 6.52 -8.01 7.73
CA SER A 136 5.97 -9.33 7.41
C SER A 136 5.57 -9.43 5.93
N ASN A 137 4.99 -8.37 5.33
CA ASN A 137 4.69 -8.37 3.89
C ASN A 137 5.97 -8.51 3.06
N GLU A 138 7.06 -7.81 3.41
CA GLU A 138 8.34 -7.94 2.70
C GLU A 138 8.90 -9.37 2.81
N MET A 139 8.83 -9.99 4.00
CA MET A 139 9.27 -11.38 4.19
C MET A 139 8.40 -12.38 3.41
N MET A 140 7.07 -12.20 3.43
CA MET A 140 6.15 -13.05 2.66
C MET A 140 6.39 -12.91 1.16
N ALA A 141 6.55 -11.69 0.66
CA ALA A 141 6.84 -11.41 -0.74
C ALA A 141 8.17 -12.05 -1.18
N ASN A 142 9.21 -11.92 -0.35
CA ASN A 142 10.51 -12.54 -0.61
C ASN A 142 10.39 -14.07 -0.69
N ALA A 143 9.68 -14.71 0.23
CA ALA A 143 9.45 -16.15 0.21
C ALA A 143 8.74 -16.59 -1.08
N TYR A 144 7.66 -15.90 -1.49
CA TYR A 144 6.94 -16.21 -2.73
C TYR A 144 7.80 -16.00 -3.99
N SER A 145 8.58 -14.92 -4.04
CA SER A 145 9.50 -14.66 -5.13
C SER A 145 10.54 -15.77 -5.26
N ASN A 146 11.09 -16.23 -4.14
CA ASN A 146 12.11 -17.28 -4.13
C ASN A 146 11.53 -18.66 -4.50
N ILE A 147 10.39 -19.04 -3.91
CA ILE A 147 9.80 -20.37 -4.09
C ILE A 147 9.14 -20.50 -5.48
N TYR A 148 8.33 -19.52 -5.85
CA TYR A 148 7.48 -19.60 -7.04
C TYR A 148 8.00 -18.78 -8.22
N LYS A 149 9.14 -18.07 -8.03
CA LYS A 149 9.70 -17.16 -9.04
C LYS A 149 8.72 -16.08 -9.49
N LEU A 150 7.76 -15.73 -8.63
CA LEU A 150 6.83 -14.64 -8.86
C LEU A 150 7.60 -13.31 -8.87
N PRO A 151 7.58 -12.53 -9.95
CA PRO A 151 8.21 -11.22 -9.97
C PRO A 151 7.46 -10.25 -9.06
N ILE A 152 8.15 -9.71 -8.04
CA ILE A 152 7.53 -8.85 -7.03
C ILE A 152 8.41 -7.61 -6.81
N THR A 153 7.78 -6.43 -6.74
CA THR A 153 8.42 -5.17 -6.35
C THR A 153 7.70 -4.58 -5.13
N GLY A 154 8.42 -4.42 -4.02
CA GLY A 154 7.93 -3.73 -2.82
C GLY A 154 8.37 -2.27 -2.79
N LEU A 155 7.46 -1.34 -2.56
CA LEU A 155 7.73 0.09 -2.55
C LEU A 155 7.64 0.64 -1.12
N ARG A 156 8.77 1.06 -0.54
CA ARG A 156 8.84 1.67 0.80
C ARG A 156 8.46 3.14 0.76
N PHE A 157 7.16 3.42 0.60
CA PHE A 157 6.67 4.80 0.55
C PHE A 157 6.94 5.55 1.84
N PHE A 158 7.44 6.77 1.70
CA PHE A 158 7.48 7.78 2.76
C PHE A 158 6.14 8.51 2.86
N THR A 159 6.11 9.74 3.38
CA THR A 159 4.86 10.48 3.53
C THR A 159 4.43 11.09 2.20
N VAL A 160 3.48 10.46 1.55
CA VAL A 160 2.90 10.96 0.29
C VAL A 160 1.86 12.04 0.59
N TYR A 161 1.91 13.15 -0.14
CA TYR A 161 0.95 14.24 -0.02
C TYR A 161 0.48 14.74 -1.40
N GLY A 162 -0.63 15.46 -1.43
CA GLY A 162 -1.17 16.04 -2.66
C GLY A 162 -2.70 15.92 -2.75
N PRO A 163 -3.27 16.26 -3.92
CA PRO A 163 -4.70 16.18 -4.15
C PRO A 163 -5.27 14.79 -3.82
N TRP A 164 -6.46 14.78 -3.27
CA TRP A 164 -7.16 13.55 -2.85
C TRP A 164 -6.46 12.77 -1.73
N GLY A 165 -5.52 13.40 -1.01
CA GLY A 165 -4.82 12.80 0.11
C GLY A 165 -5.78 12.28 1.20
N ARG A 166 -5.32 11.30 1.99
CA ARG A 166 -6.09 10.77 3.12
C ARG A 166 -6.22 11.84 4.23
N PRO A 167 -7.41 11.99 4.81
CA PRO A 167 -7.67 13.06 5.81
C PRO A 167 -6.94 12.82 7.15
N ASP A 168 -6.50 11.59 7.44
CA ASP A 168 -5.77 11.21 8.65
C ASP A 168 -4.25 11.48 8.57
N MET A 169 -3.75 12.04 7.47
CA MET A 169 -2.35 12.44 7.31
C MET A 169 -2.10 13.85 7.88
N ALA A 170 -0.92 14.05 8.46
CA ALA A 170 -0.59 15.31 9.13
C ALA A 170 -0.83 16.57 8.30
N PRO A 171 -0.43 16.66 7.01
CA PRO A 171 -0.72 17.83 6.19
C PRO A 171 -2.21 18.15 6.08
N MET A 172 -3.05 17.11 5.92
CA MET A 172 -4.50 17.27 5.80
C MET A 172 -5.15 17.66 7.13
N ILE A 173 -4.72 17.02 8.24
CA ILE A 173 -5.21 17.35 9.60
C ILE A 173 -4.85 18.81 9.94
N PHE A 174 -3.63 19.24 9.62
CA PHE A 174 -3.19 20.58 9.94
C PHE A 174 -3.92 21.62 9.10
N ALA A 175 -4.04 21.39 7.79
CA ALA A 175 -4.78 22.27 6.90
C ALA A 175 -6.24 22.44 7.34
N ASP A 176 -6.93 21.35 7.64
CA ASP A 176 -8.31 21.38 8.11
C ASP A 176 -8.46 22.17 9.42
N LYS A 177 -7.60 21.91 10.41
CA LYS A 177 -7.64 22.62 11.69
C LYS A 177 -7.31 24.10 11.54
N ILE A 178 -6.35 24.48 10.70
CA ILE A 178 -6.00 25.87 10.42
C ILE A 178 -7.21 26.59 9.81
N LEU A 179 -7.84 25.99 8.80
CA LEU A 179 -9.03 26.56 8.15
C LEU A 179 -10.20 26.74 9.12
N GLN A 180 -10.36 25.81 10.07
CA GLN A 180 -11.37 25.89 11.12
C GLN A 180 -10.96 26.78 12.32
N LYS A 181 -9.79 27.39 12.30
CA LYS A 181 -9.21 28.17 13.41
C LYS A 181 -9.16 27.36 14.73
N LYS A 182 -8.90 26.06 14.64
CA LYS A 182 -8.78 25.15 15.78
C LYS A 182 -7.30 24.87 16.10
N PRO A 183 -6.98 24.59 17.38
CA PRO A 183 -5.62 24.24 17.78
C PRO A 183 -5.10 23.01 17.06
N ILE A 184 -3.82 23.03 16.66
CA ILE A 184 -3.10 21.87 16.13
C ILE A 184 -2.42 21.13 17.26
N THR A 185 -2.58 19.82 17.32
CA THR A 185 -1.84 18.97 18.26
C THR A 185 -0.48 18.63 17.66
N VAL A 186 0.58 19.16 18.27
CA VAL A 186 1.96 18.90 17.87
C VAL A 186 2.56 17.87 18.83
N PHE A 187 3.12 16.78 18.28
CA PHE A 187 3.74 15.71 19.06
C PHE A 187 5.25 15.95 19.18
N ASN A 188 5.85 15.37 20.24
CA ASN A 188 7.28 15.47 20.53
C ASN A 188 7.80 16.93 20.46
N HIS A 189 7.02 17.88 20.99
CA HIS A 189 7.35 19.32 20.98
C HIS A 189 7.74 19.88 19.59
N GLY A 190 7.24 19.27 18.50
CA GLY A 190 7.59 19.65 17.13
C GLY A 190 8.97 19.16 16.67
N LYS A 191 9.72 18.46 17.48
CA LYS A 191 11.04 17.92 17.14
C LYS A 191 10.92 16.64 16.32
N MET A 192 10.34 16.75 15.13
CA MET A 192 10.11 15.63 14.21
C MET A 192 10.41 16.08 12.79
N SER A 193 11.24 15.30 12.10
CA SER A 193 11.47 15.46 10.67
C SER A 193 10.72 14.35 9.92
N ARG A 194 10.24 14.66 8.74
CA ARG A 194 9.59 13.72 7.82
C ARG A 194 10.00 14.06 6.40
N ASP A 195 10.17 13.02 5.62
CA ASP A 195 10.32 13.16 4.18
C ASP A 195 8.93 13.14 3.53
N PHE A 196 8.68 14.08 2.63
CA PHE A 196 7.41 14.25 1.95
C PHE A 196 7.62 14.12 0.45
N THR A 197 6.83 13.24 -0.19
CA THR A 197 6.88 13.05 -1.62
C THR A 197 5.53 13.44 -2.24
N PHE A 198 5.56 14.25 -3.29
CA PHE A 198 4.33 14.67 -3.95
C PHE A 198 3.71 13.51 -4.73
N ILE A 199 2.38 13.48 -4.78
CA ILE A 199 1.62 12.35 -5.34
C ILE A 199 1.96 12.06 -6.81
N SER A 200 2.26 13.07 -7.65
CA SER A 200 2.63 12.84 -9.04
C SER A 200 3.89 11.99 -9.18
N ASP A 201 4.90 12.26 -8.35
CA ASP A 201 6.19 11.55 -8.39
C ASP A 201 6.02 10.09 -7.94
N ILE A 202 5.16 9.87 -6.92
CA ILE A 202 4.81 8.52 -6.46
C ILE A 202 4.05 7.73 -7.53
N ILE A 203 3.11 8.37 -8.22
CA ILE A 203 2.33 7.73 -9.28
C ILE A 203 3.23 7.37 -10.46
N GLU A 204 4.07 8.31 -10.90
CA GLU A 204 5.02 8.07 -11.98
C GLU A 204 6.00 6.95 -11.64
N GLY A 205 6.62 7.00 -10.45
CA GLY A 205 7.53 5.94 -9.98
C GLY A 205 6.85 4.58 -9.89
N THR A 206 5.63 4.52 -9.33
CA THR A 206 4.85 3.28 -9.25
C THR A 206 4.51 2.73 -10.64
N PHE A 207 4.11 3.60 -11.57
CA PHE A 207 3.81 3.22 -12.95
C PHE A 207 5.04 2.68 -13.67
N LEU A 208 6.18 3.34 -13.55
CA LEU A 208 7.45 2.87 -14.12
C LEU A 208 7.87 1.52 -13.54
N CYS A 209 7.67 1.29 -12.24
CA CYS A 209 7.88 -0.03 -11.63
C CYS A 209 6.97 -1.10 -12.23
N CYS A 210 5.70 -0.79 -12.52
CA CYS A 210 4.80 -1.75 -13.18
C CYS A 210 5.31 -2.18 -14.57
N LEU A 211 5.98 -1.28 -15.30
CA LEU A 211 6.54 -1.57 -16.62
C LEU A 211 7.86 -2.33 -16.57
N LYS A 212 8.61 -2.22 -15.47
CA LYS A 212 9.91 -2.87 -15.29
C LYS A 212 9.77 -4.11 -14.40
N VAL A 213 9.45 -5.24 -15.02
CA VAL A 213 9.38 -6.53 -14.32
C VAL A 213 10.77 -6.92 -13.84
N PRO A 214 10.97 -7.22 -12.53
CA PRO A 214 12.27 -7.64 -12.03
C PRO A 214 12.65 -9.02 -12.57
N SER A 215 13.94 -9.22 -12.84
CA SER A 215 14.48 -10.53 -13.18
C SER A 215 14.69 -11.35 -11.89
N PRO A 216 14.53 -12.69 -11.94
CA PRO A 216 14.90 -13.54 -10.81
C PRO A 216 16.38 -13.35 -10.45
N ASN A 217 16.68 -13.30 -9.15
CA ASN A 217 18.07 -13.36 -8.70
C ASN A 217 18.48 -14.83 -8.63
N ASP A 218 19.33 -15.26 -9.57
CA ASP A 218 19.80 -16.65 -9.67
C ASP A 218 20.79 -17.01 -8.56
N ASP A 219 21.34 -16.03 -7.82
CA ASP A 219 22.26 -16.24 -6.70
C ASP A 219 21.53 -16.74 -5.43
N TYR A 220 20.21 -16.67 -5.38
CA TYR A 220 19.43 -17.21 -4.26
C TYR A 220 19.25 -18.72 -4.41
N LYS A 221 20.22 -19.48 -3.91
CA LYS A 221 20.07 -20.92 -3.72
C LYS A 221 19.34 -21.16 -2.40
N PHE A 222 18.17 -21.84 -2.48
CA PHE A 222 17.61 -22.49 -1.31
C PHE A 222 18.64 -23.49 -0.79
N GLY A 223 19.16 -23.24 0.43
CA GLY A 223 19.91 -24.22 1.18
C GLY A 223 18.96 -25.18 1.86
#